data_e6b57deb7bf5ddbaae3cb68273cf7788
#
_entry.id   e6b57deb7bf5ddbaae3cb68273cf7788
#
_cell.length_a   1.000
_cell.length_b   1.000
_cell.length_c   1.000
_cell.angle_alpha   90.00
_cell.angle_beta   90.00
_cell.angle_gamma   90.00
#
_symmetry.space_group_name_H-M   'P 1'
#
loop_
_entity.id
_entity.type
_entity.pdbx_description
1 polymer ?
#
loop_
_entity_poly.entity_id
_entity_poly.type
_entity_poly.pdbx_seq_one_letter_code
_entity_poly.pdbx_strand_id
1 'polypeptide(L)'
;QNQSSAASDVYKRQDIESIDQNDQFKINIKNNVSEISDYLVICDGVFSSCREMVLKQIKSIKFHNSVAIRGNLKNIENNDVSLYLGPNFHFVTYPVNQSNEANFISIIAEKNLEKIKNGNKNIITKEFFDILSKNSVFNFKDNLENISIYPIFVSSKFDKPKNKKIFLSGDALYAFPPSFAQGASQSIDSAYEVFKNLEGISDNYYESREEKIKQIKSRSEFNHFAFQVSNPITIFFRDIALKFLSKNNSFLEGYLGKVYR
;
A
#
# COMPACT_ATOMS: atom_id res chain seq x y z
N GLN A 1 5.61 20.73 -27.79
CA GLN A 1 5.60 19.64 -26.78
C GLN A 1 5.23 20.07 -25.38
N ASN A 2 4.89 21.33 -25.12
CA ASN A 2 4.57 21.82 -23.77
C ASN A 2 3.07 22.16 -23.55
N GLN A 3 2.20 21.80 -24.47
CA GLN A 3 0.77 22.15 -24.32
C GLN A 3 -0.04 21.16 -23.48
N SER A 4 0.42 19.90 -23.29
CA SER A 4 -0.28 18.91 -22.47
C SER A 4 -0.07 19.09 -20.96
N SER A 5 1.01 19.73 -20.52
CA SER A 5 1.29 19.98 -19.11
C SER A 5 0.48 21.13 -18.51
N ALA A 6 0.15 22.16 -19.32
CA ALA A 6 -0.60 23.33 -18.86
C ALA A 6 -2.07 23.00 -18.59
N ALA A 7 -2.71 22.16 -19.43
CA ALA A 7 -4.11 21.78 -19.23
C ALA A 7 -4.32 20.90 -17.98
N SER A 8 -3.32 20.07 -17.60
CA SER A 8 -3.39 19.24 -16.41
C SER A 8 -3.15 20.00 -15.10
N ASP A 9 -2.62 21.23 -15.15
CA ASP A 9 -2.34 22.04 -13.95
C ASP A 9 -3.54 22.80 -13.43
N VAL A 10 -4.51 23.13 -14.31
CA VAL A 10 -5.69 23.95 -13.95
C VAL A 10 -6.60 23.23 -12.93
N TYR A 11 -6.66 21.89 -12.95
CA TYR A 11 -7.56 21.08 -12.11
C TYR A 11 -6.86 20.27 -11.04
N LYS A 12 -5.59 20.57 -10.73
CA LYS A 12 -4.86 19.88 -9.67
C LYS A 12 -5.33 20.29 -8.28
N ARG A 13 -5.51 19.31 -7.39
CA ARG A 13 -5.81 19.49 -5.96
C ARG A 13 -7.14 20.17 -5.66
N GLN A 14 -8.13 20.01 -6.53
CA GLN A 14 -9.48 20.52 -6.28
C GLN A 14 -10.32 19.45 -5.60
N ASP A 15 -11.14 19.87 -4.64
CA ASP A 15 -12.09 18.99 -3.96
C ASP A 15 -13.27 18.71 -4.89
N ILE A 16 -13.60 17.44 -5.12
CA ILE A 16 -14.78 17.01 -5.83
C ILE A 16 -15.95 17.00 -4.84
N GLU A 17 -17.00 17.75 -5.17
CA GLU A 17 -18.19 17.88 -4.33
C GLU A 17 -19.24 16.81 -4.66
N SER A 18 -19.45 16.53 -5.94
CA SER A 18 -20.38 15.49 -6.38
C SER A 18 -20.05 14.95 -7.78
N ILE A 19 -20.55 13.76 -8.05
CA ILE A 19 -20.44 13.08 -9.34
C ILE A 19 -21.86 12.64 -9.75
N ASP A 20 -22.42 13.30 -10.76
CA ASP A 20 -23.69 12.92 -11.34
C ASP A 20 -23.47 11.87 -12.42
N GLN A 21 -24.25 10.79 -12.38
CA GLN A 21 -24.11 9.62 -13.25
C GLN A 21 -25.35 9.53 -14.17
N ASN A 22 -25.27 10.18 -15.32
CA ASN A 22 -26.25 10.10 -16.41
C ASN A 22 -25.60 9.37 -17.60
N ASP A 23 -25.93 9.76 -18.83
CA ASP A 23 -25.27 9.25 -20.05
C ASP A 23 -23.79 9.59 -20.09
N GLN A 24 -23.46 10.77 -19.57
CA GLN A 24 -22.11 11.23 -19.28
C GLN A 24 -21.96 11.53 -17.78
N PHE A 25 -20.74 11.56 -17.27
CA PHE A 25 -20.44 11.98 -15.91
C PHE A 25 -20.29 13.49 -15.85
N LYS A 26 -21.04 14.14 -14.94
CA LYS A 26 -20.79 15.52 -14.57
C LYS A 26 -20.11 15.55 -13.22
N ILE A 27 -18.87 16.00 -13.20
CA ILE A 27 -18.03 16.09 -12.02
C ILE A 27 -18.10 17.53 -11.53
N ASN A 28 -18.73 17.75 -10.38
CA ASN A 28 -18.84 19.08 -9.79
C ASN A 28 -17.66 19.27 -8.83
N ILE A 29 -16.88 20.30 -9.11
CA ILE A 29 -15.66 20.66 -8.41
C ILE A 29 -15.95 21.92 -7.59
N LYS A 30 -15.30 22.04 -6.44
CA LYS A 30 -15.41 23.21 -5.58
C LYS A 30 -15.22 24.51 -6.38
N ASN A 31 -15.92 25.57 -6.02
CA ASN A 31 -15.96 26.87 -6.70
C ASN A 31 -16.77 26.91 -8.02
N ASN A 32 -17.84 26.12 -8.12
CA ASN A 32 -18.77 26.09 -9.26
C ASN A 32 -18.14 25.72 -10.63
N VAL A 33 -17.03 25.00 -10.61
CA VAL A 33 -16.45 24.40 -11.82
C VAL A 33 -17.07 23.03 -12.02
N SER A 34 -17.41 22.67 -13.25
CA SER A 34 -17.86 21.31 -13.56
C SER A 34 -17.23 20.81 -14.85
N GLU A 35 -16.92 19.51 -14.88
CA GLU A 35 -16.37 18.80 -16.02
C GLU A 35 -17.35 17.71 -16.48
N ILE A 36 -17.35 17.45 -17.78
CA ILE A 36 -18.14 16.37 -18.38
C ILE A 36 -17.18 15.34 -18.97
N SER A 37 -17.46 14.06 -18.72
CA SER A 37 -16.63 12.96 -19.18
C SER A 37 -17.46 11.74 -19.54
N ASP A 38 -17.02 10.98 -20.55
CA ASP A 38 -17.64 9.70 -20.96
C ASP A 38 -17.23 8.54 -20.06
N TYR A 39 -16.05 8.63 -19.44
CA TYR A 39 -15.49 7.63 -18.53
C TYR A 39 -15.00 8.30 -17.27
N LEU A 40 -15.01 7.53 -16.18
CA LEU A 40 -14.51 7.98 -14.88
C LEU A 40 -13.49 6.97 -14.34
N VAL A 41 -12.24 7.41 -14.14
CA VAL A 41 -11.18 6.62 -13.52
C VAL A 41 -10.86 7.23 -12.17
N ILE A 42 -11.11 6.48 -11.08
CA ILE A 42 -10.98 6.94 -9.70
C ILE A 42 -9.70 6.34 -9.10
N CYS A 43 -8.75 7.21 -8.74
CA CYS A 43 -7.42 6.85 -8.22
C CYS A 43 -7.05 7.66 -6.96
N ASP A 44 -8.03 8.14 -6.20
CA ASP A 44 -7.87 9.07 -5.06
C ASP A 44 -7.49 8.38 -3.73
N GLY A 45 -7.03 7.12 -3.82
CA GLY A 45 -6.38 6.40 -2.71
C GLY A 45 -7.34 5.69 -1.77
N VAL A 46 -6.80 5.23 -0.63
CA VAL A 46 -7.51 4.38 0.31
C VAL A 46 -8.76 5.03 0.91
N PHE A 47 -8.72 6.34 1.13
CA PHE A 47 -9.84 7.12 1.67
C PHE A 47 -10.70 7.78 0.58
N SER A 48 -10.77 7.16 -0.59
CA SER A 48 -11.46 7.66 -1.78
C SER A 48 -12.87 8.16 -1.51
N SER A 49 -13.07 9.46 -1.57
CA SER A 49 -14.40 10.07 -1.52
C SER A 49 -15.16 9.85 -2.81
N CYS A 50 -14.48 9.86 -3.96
CA CYS A 50 -15.11 9.60 -5.24
C CYS A 50 -15.69 8.18 -5.34
N ARG A 51 -15.01 7.18 -4.79
CA ARG A 51 -15.55 5.81 -4.68
C ARG A 51 -16.85 5.79 -3.87
N GLU A 52 -16.90 6.48 -2.73
CA GLU A 52 -18.11 6.55 -1.91
C GLU A 52 -19.26 7.21 -2.66
N MET A 53 -18.99 8.28 -3.42
CA MET A 53 -19.99 8.97 -4.24
C MET A 53 -20.57 8.05 -5.33
N VAL A 54 -19.73 7.29 -6.03
CA VAL A 54 -20.20 6.44 -7.14
C VAL A 54 -20.82 5.12 -6.70
N LEU A 55 -20.34 4.53 -5.60
CA LEU A 55 -20.90 3.27 -5.08
C LEU A 55 -22.12 3.48 -4.18
N LYS A 56 -22.32 4.71 -3.65
CA LYS A 56 -23.37 5.02 -2.68
C LYS A 56 -23.38 4.05 -1.48
N GLN A 57 -22.20 3.61 -1.04
CA GLN A 57 -22.02 2.62 0.01
C GLN A 57 -21.11 3.15 1.12
N ILE A 58 -21.30 2.61 2.32
CA ILE A 58 -20.48 2.91 3.49
C ILE A 58 -19.06 2.34 3.30
N LYS A 59 -18.06 3.04 3.84
CA LYS A 59 -16.62 2.73 3.79
C LYS A 59 -16.31 1.24 3.95
N SER A 60 -15.74 0.65 2.92
CA SER A 60 -15.20 -0.71 2.96
C SER A 60 -13.74 -0.76 3.46
N ILE A 61 -13.37 0.18 4.32
CA ILE A 61 -12.02 0.37 4.87
C ILE A 61 -12.01 0.06 6.35
N LYS A 62 -10.98 -0.66 6.79
CA LYS A 62 -10.77 -0.96 8.21
C LYS A 62 -9.32 -0.66 8.61
N PHE A 63 -9.12 -0.29 9.87
CA PHE A 63 -7.81 -0.23 10.48
C PHE A 63 -7.22 -1.64 10.59
N HIS A 64 -5.95 -1.79 10.21
CA HIS A 64 -5.26 -3.09 10.15
C HIS A 64 -4.63 -3.51 11.49
N ASN A 65 -4.90 -2.79 12.58
CA ASN A 65 -4.29 -2.99 13.89
C ASN A 65 -2.75 -2.94 13.85
N SER A 66 -2.21 -2.14 12.95
CA SER A 66 -0.77 -1.93 12.82
C SER A 66 -0.45 -0.53 12.32
N VAL A 67 0.78 -0.12 12.59
CA VAL A 67 1.31 1.19 12.25
C VAL A 67 2.57 1.01 11.42
N ALA A 68 2.71 1.81 10.36
CA ALA A 68 3.93 1.93 9.59
C ALA A 68 4.75 3.10 10.12
N ILE A 69 6.00 2.85 10.47
CA ILE A 69 6.99 3.88 10.79
C ILE A 69 7.98 3.93 9.64
N ARG A 70 8.16 5.08 9.04
CA ARG A 70 9.05 5.31 7.89
C ARG A 70 10.04 6.40 8.20
N GLY A 71 11.21 6.32 7.59
CA GLY A 71 12.23 7.36 7.65
C GLY A 71 13.43 7.03 6.80
N ASN A 72 14.48 7.82 6.96
CA ASN A 72 15.72 7.68 6.24
C ASN A 72 16.82 7.19 7.20
N LEU A 73 17.77 6.43 6.65
CA LEU A 73 18.99 5.99 7.31
C LEU A 73 20.17 6.57 6.55
N LYS A 74 21.12 7.17 7.28
CA LYS A 74 22.40 7.63 6.75
C LYS A 74 23.53 6.66 7.09
N ASN A 75 24.61 6.76 6.33
CA ASN A 75 25.84 5.98 6.55
C ASN A 75 25.62 4.46 6.52
N ILE A 76 24.78 3.99 5.59
CA ILE A 76 24.50 2.58 5.37
C ILE A 76 25.33 2.09 4.18
N GLU A 77 26.29 1.21 4.42
CA GLU A 77 27.10 0.60 3.37
C GLU A 77 26.40 -0.55 2.60
N ASN A 78 25.20 -0.93 3.03
CA ASN A 78 24.45 -2.04 2.45
C ASN A 78 23.63 -1.58 1.23
N ASN A 79 23.93 -2.14 0.07
CA ASN A 79 23.22 -1.90 -1.19
C ASN A 79 22.04 -2.87 -1.44
N ASP A 80 21.76 -3.77 -0.52
CA ASP A 80 20.69 -4.75 -0.65
C ASP A 80 19.42 -4.34 0.09
N VAL A 81 18.28 -4.84 -0.38
CA VAL A 81 17.05 -4.82 0.39
C VAL A 81 17.16 -5.82 1.54
N SER A 82 17.08 -5.35 2.76
CA SER A 82 17.21 -6.19 3.95
C SER A 82 15.89 -6.23 4.73
N LEU A 83 15.46 -7.44 5.09
CA LEU A 83 14.26 -7.69 5.89
C LEU A 83 14.64 -8.26 7.25
N TYR A 84 14.29 -7.55 8.30
CA TYR A 84 14.49 -7.96 9.69
C TYR A 84 13.17 -8.34 10.33
N LEU A 85 13.11 -9.51 10.92
CA LEU A 85 11.90 -10.09 11.50
C LEU A 85 12.00 -10.13 13.02
N GLY A 86 11.02 -9.59 13.69
CA GLY A 86 10.96 -9.57 15.16
C GLY A 86 9.58 -9.91 15.71
N PRO A 87 9.47 -10.14 17.03
CA PRO A 87 8.18 -10.40 17.66
C PRO A 87 7.20 -9.24 17.47
N ASN A 88 6.11 -9.46 16.73
CA ASN A 88 5.06 -8.46 16.43
C ASN A 88 5.52 -7.23 15.66
N PHE A 89 6.66 -7.30 14.96
CA PHE A 89 7.10 -6.29 14.00
C PHE A 89 7.95 -6.91 12.89
N HIS A 90 8.07 -6.19 11.79
CA HIS A 90 9.15 -6.40 10.83
C HIS A 90 9.67 -5.04 10.36
N PHE A 91 10.90 -5.05 9.89
CA PHE A 91 11.63 -3.85 9.51
C PHE A 91 12.35 -4.12 8.19
N VAL A 92 12.16 -3.24 7.21
CA VAL A 92 12.77 -3.34 5.89
C VAL A 92 13.61 -2.11 5.65
N THR A 93 14.85 -2.32 5.16
CA THR A 93 15.70 -1.26 4.64
C THR A 93 15.96 -1.48 3.17
N TYR A 94 16.05 -0.41 2.41
CA TYR A 94 16.41 -0.45 0.99
C TYR A 94 17.17 0.82 0.59
N PRO A 95 18.22 0.69 -0.27
CA PRO A 95 18.99 1.80 -0.74
C PRO A 95 18.15 2.72 -1.63
N VAL A 96 18.36 4.03 -1.54
CA VAL A 96 17.63 5.02 -2.35
C VAL A 96 18.51 5.77 -3.34
N ASN A 97 19.82 5.83 -3.08
CA ASN A 97 20.78 6.50 -3.95
C ASN A 97 22.20 5.92 -3.74
N GLN A 98 23.16 6.41 -4.51
CA GLN A 98 24.57 6.00 -4.39
C GLN A 98 25.33 6.68 -3.22
N SER A 99 24.65 7.43 -2.37
CA SER A 99 25.23 8.26 -1.29
C SER A 99 25.19 7.61 0.09
N ASN A 100 25.21 6.30 0.19
CA ASN A 100 25.13 5.57 1.46
C ASN A 100 23.87 5.92 2.27
N GLU A 101 22.76 6.22 1.58
CA GLU A 101 21.46 6.48 2.18
C GLU A 101 20.50 5.34 1.87
N ALA A 102 19.70 4.99 2.86
CA ALA A 102 18.62 4.03 2.70
C ALA A 102 17.32 4.57 3.29
N ASN A 103 16.20 4.14 2.72
CA ASN A 103 14.91 4.28 3.38
C ASN A 103 14.66 3.07 4.26
N PHE A 104 13.85 3.28 5.30
CA PHE A 104 13.30 2.18 6.06
C PHE A 104 11.79 2.29 6.21
N ILE A 105 11.17 1.13 6.38
CA ILE A 105 9.79 0.98 6.83
C ILE A 105 9.74 -0.11 7.89
N SER A 106 9.12 0.19 9.02
CA SER A 106 8.78 -0.80 10.04
C SER A 106 7.26 -0.91 10.17
N ILE A 107 6.76 -2.13 10.17
CA ILE A 107 5.35 -2.41 10.45
C ILE A 107 5.28 -3.04 11.84
N ILE A 108 4.56 -2.39 12.75
CA ILE A 108 4.45 -2.78 14.15
C ILE A 108 2.98 -3.01 14.49
N ALA A 109 2.69 -4.14 15.14
CA ALA A 109 1.35 -4.41 15.65
C ALA A 109 0.96 -3.39 16.74
N GLU A 110 -0.25 -2.83 16.68
CA GLU A 110 -0.76 -1.80 17.61
C GLU A 110 -0.63 -2.21 19.08
N LYS A 111 -0.84 -3.51 19.39
CA LYS A 111 -0.70 -4.03 20.75
C LYS A 111 0.67 -3.80 21.39
N ASN A 112 1.72 -3.55 20.57
CA ASN A 112 3.06 -3.24 21.03
C ASN A 112 3.29 -1.74 21.26
N LEU A 113 2.32 -0.93 20.92
CA LEU A 113 2.36 0.52 20.99
C LEU A 113 1.15 1.00 21.81
N GLU A 114 1.08 0.60 23.09
CA GLU A 114 -0.06 0.85 23.98
C GLU A 114 -0.47 2.33 24.06
N LYS A 115 0.44 3.23 23.71
CA LYS A 115 0.28 4.68 23.82
C LYS A 115 -0.05 5.39 22.50
N ILE A 116 -0.19 4.66 21.37
CA ILE A 116 -0.59 5.28 20.09
C ILE A 116 -1.94 6.01 20.19
N LYS A 117 -2.82 5.54 21.04
CA LYS A 117 -4.16 6.14 21.23
C LYS A 117 -4.14 7.63 21.56
N ASN A 118 -3.02 8.14 22.06
CA ASN A 118 -2.87 9.55 22.43
C ASN A 118 -2.16 10.41 21.36
N GLY A 119 -1.83 9.83 20.20
CA GLY A 119 -1.29 10.58 19.05
C GLY A 119 0.08 11.25 19.25
N ASN A 120 0.77 10.99 20.37
CA ASN A 120 2.06 11.64 20.65
C ASN A 120 3.19 10.94 19.88
N LYS A 121 3.63 11.58 18.79
CA LYS A 121 4.69 11.10 17.88
C LYS A 121 6.00 10.75 18.62
N ASN A 122 6.37 11.54 19.64
CA ASN A 122 7.61 11.33 20.39
C ASN A 122 7.57 10.05 21.23
N ILE A 123 6.40 9.72 21.80
CA ILE A 123 6.22 8.49 22.58
C ILE A 123 6.32 7.28 21.66
N ILE A 124 5.65 7.30 20.52
CA ILE A 124 5.69 6.20 19.54
C ILE A 124 7.11 5.99 19.04
N THR A 125 7.82 7.06 18.74
CA THR A 125 9.21 7.03 18.29
C THR A 125 10.10 6.39 19.34
N LYS A 126 9.93 6.76 20.61
CA LYS A 126 10.69 6.18 21.74
C LYS A 126 10.41 4.69 21.90
N GLU A 127 9.14 4.28 21.91
CA GLU A 127 8.77 2.86 22.01
C GLU A 127 9.29 2.05 20.82
N PHE A 128 9.31 2.61 19.61
CA PHE A 128 9.92 2.01 18.43
C PHE A 128 11.43 1.74 18.64
N PHE A 129 12.17 2.74 19.13
CA PHE A 129 13.59 2.55 19.43
C PHE A 129 13.84 1.51 20.52
N ASP A 130 12.98 1.46 21.53
CA ASP A 130 13.09 0.46 22.60
C ASP A 130 12.86 -0.97 22.06
N ILE A 131 11.93 -1.13 21.11
CA ILE A 131 11.69 -2.40 20.42
C ILE A 131 12.91 -2.81 19.59
N LEU A 132 13.45 -1.91 18.78
CA LEU A 132 14.62 -2.19 17.94
C LEU A 132 15.86 -2.50 18.77
N SER A 133 16.15 -1.73 19.81
CA SER A 133 17.34 -1.91 20.66
C SER A 133 17.29 -3.21 21.47
N LYS A 134 16.12 -3.62 21.96
CA LYS A 134 15.94 -4.90 22.67
C LYS A 134 16.21 -6.12 21.78
N ASN A 135 16.02 -5.99 20.47
CA ASN A 135 16.18 -7.09 19.52
C ASN A 135 17.56 -7.07 18.82
N SER A 136 18.53 -6.27 19.29
CA SER A 136 19.94 -6.23 18.85
C SER A 136 20.14 -6.03 17.35
N VAL A 137 19.13 -5.51 16.62
CA VAL A 137 19.16 -5.52 15.15
C VAL A 137 20.11 -4.46 14.61
N PHE A 138 20.27 -3.32 15.29
CA PHE A 138 21.21 -2.25 14.90
C PHE A 138 21.33 -1.13 15.94
N ASN A 139 22.45 -0.43 15.97
CA ASN A 139 22.59 0.83 16.70
C ASN A 139 22.15 2.01 15.81
N PHE A 140 20.84 2.13 15.58
CA PHE A 140 20.26 3.10 14.64
C PHE A 140 20.12 4.52 15.18
N LYS A 141 20.31 4.75 16.48
CA LYS A 141 19.91 6.00 17.13
C LYS A 141 20.48 7.27 16.48
N ASP A 142 21.69 7.18 15.94
CA ASP A 142 22.42 8.33 15.45
C ASP A 142 22.22 8.59 13.93
N ASN A 143 21.57 7.66 13.22
CA ASN A 143 21.49 7.66 11.75
C ASN A 143 20.06 7.82 11.21
N LEU A 144 19.06 7.97 12.07
CA LEU A 144 17.65 8.05 11.66
C LEU A 144 17.18 9.47 11.47
N GLU A 145 16.60 9.75 10.30
CA GLU A 145 16.04 11.07 9.97
C GLU A 145 14.63 10.95 9.40
N ASN A 146 13.91 12.07 9.39
CA ASN A 146 12.62 12.24 8.73
C ASN A 146 11.56 11.19 9.12
N ILE A 147 11.50 10.83 10.41
CA ILE A 147 10.58 9.81 10.91
C ILE A 147 9.13 10.27 10.76
N SER A 148 8.33 9.43 10.13
CA SER A 148 6.90 9.63 9.95
C SER A 148 6.13 8.36 10.32
N ILE A 149 4.94 8.53 10.89
CA ILE A 149 4.13 7.46 11.44
C ILE A 149 2.76 7.48 10.76
N TYR A 150 2.34 6.32 10.27
CA TYR A 150 1.10 6.15 9.53
C TYR A 150 0.31 4.96 10.06
N PRO A 151 -0.92 5.15 10.57
CA PRO A 151 -1.82 4.03 10.80
C PRO A 151 -2.14 3.34 9.46
N ILE A 152 -2.16 2.01 9.47
CA ILE A 152 -2.40 1.22 8.26
C ILE A 152 -3.89 0.94 8.13
N PHE A 153 -4.47 1.35 7.00
CA PHE A 153 -5.82 1.05 6.62
C PHE A 153 -5.85 0.14 5.39
N VAL A 154 -6.75 -0.83 5.39
CA VAL A 154 -6.89 -1.82 4.31
C VAL A 154 -8.35 -1.98 3.91
N SER A 155 -8.57 -2.43 2.69
CA SER A 155 -9.92 -2.76 2.23
C SER A 155 -10.44 -4.03 2.91
N SER A 156 -11.68 -4.00 3.38
CA SER A 156 -12.35 -5.15 4.00
C SER A 156 -13.02 -6.06 2.98
N LYS A 157 -13.49 -5.47 1.86
CA LYS A 157 -14.16 -6.17 0.77
C LYS A 157 -13.77 -5.57 -0.57
N PHE A 158 -13.99 -6.33 -1.64
CA PHE A 158 -13.92 -5.88 -3.01
C PHE A 158 -15.30 -5.38 -3.44
N ASP A 159 -15.39 -4.14 -3.89
CA ASP A 159 -16.61 -3.53 -4.40
C ASP A 159 -16.35 -3.00 -5.81
N LYS A 160 -17.30 -3.23 -6.72
CA LYS A 160 -17.24 -2.70 -8.09
C LYS A 160 -18.47 -1.87 -8.44
N PRO A 161 -18.33 -0.81 -9.23
CA PRO A 161 -19.48 -0.04 -9.73
C PRO A 161 -20.37 -0.90 -10.65
N LYS A 162 -21.65 -0.57 -10.69
CA LYS A 162 -22.57 -1.18 -11.66
C LYS A 162 -22.38 -0.60 -13.07
N ASN A 163 -21.98 0.66 -13.15
CA ASN A 163 -21.73 1.34 -14.41
C ASN A 163 -20.35 0.93 -14.96
N LYS A 164 -20.34 0.32 -16.15
CA LYS A 164 -19.14 -0.16 -16.82
C LYS A 164 -18.17 0.93 -17.29
N LYS A 165 -18.62 2.19 -17.31
CA LYS A 165 -17.78 3.35 -17.65
C LYS A 165 -17.02 3.92 -16.45
N ILE A 166 -17.17 3.34 -15.24
CA ILE A 166 -16.44 3.75 -14.03
C ILE A 166 -15.37 2.70 -13.71
N PHE A 167 -14.14 3.15 -13.51
CA PHE A 167 -13.00 2.33 -13.11
C PHE A 167 -12.43 2.83 -11.79
N LEU A 168 -12.38 1.95 -10.79
CA LEU A 168 -11.62 2.17 -9.56
C LEU A 168 -10.23 1.57 -9.75
N SER A 169 -9.15 2.29 -9.43
CA SER A 169 -7.78 1.83 -9.62
C SER A 169 -6.92 2.10 -8.38
N GLY A 170 -5.85 1.32 -8.20
CA GLY A 170 -4.95 1.41 -7.06
C GLY A 170 -5.66 1.19 -5.73
N ASP A 171 -5.27 1.94 -4.69
CA ASP A 171 -5.85 1.83 -3.35
C ASP A 171 -7.32 2.30 -3.29
N ALA A 172 -7.78 3.07 -4.28
CA ALA A 172 -9.21 3.39 -4.41
C ALA A 172 -10.04 2.15 -4.78
N LEU A 173 -9.47 1.19 -5.51
CA LEU A 173 -10.10 -0.11 -5.76
C LEU A 173 -9.91 -1.03 -4.56
N TYR A 174 -8.66 -1.26 -4.15
CA TYR A 174 -8.34 -2.18 -3.08
C TYR A 174 -6.99 -1.87 -2.42
N ALA A 175 -7.02 -1.47 -1.15
CA ALA A 175 -5.82 -1.25 -0.34
C ALA A 175 -5.39 -2.54 0.37
N PHE A 176 -4.15 -2.97 0.13
CA PHE A 176 -3.56 -4.19 0.69
C PHE A 176 -2.77 -3.90 1.98
N PRO A 177 -2.62 -4.93 2.86
CA PRO A 177 -1.56 -4.89 3.86
C PRO A 177 -0.18 -4.71 3.20
N PRO A 178 0.72 -3.88 3.75
CA PRO A 178 1.99 -3.54 3.09
C PRO A 178 3.04 -4.66 3.09
N SER A 179 2.80 -5.77 3.80
CA SER A 179 3.78 -6.85 4.03
C SER A 179 4.16 -7.67 2.79
N PHE A 180 3.59 -7.37 1.63
CA PHE A 180 3.96 -7.96 0.35
C PHE A 180 4.48 -6.92 -0.66
N ALA A 181 4.57 -5.64 -0.29
CA ALA A 181 5.08 -4.53 -1.09
C ALA A 181 4.43 -4.39 -2.49
N GLN A 182 3.15 -4.75 -2.66
CA GLN A 182 2.47 -4.80 -3.96
C GLN A 182 1.65 -3.56 -4.32
N GLY A 183 1.45 -2.60 -3.41
CA GLY A 183 0.54 -1.48 -3.65
C GLY A 183 0.84 -0.70 -4.93
N ALA A 184 2.09 -0.25 -5.12
CA ALA A 184 2.50 0.49 -6.31
C ALA A 184 2.43 -0.35 -7.58
N SER A 185 2.95 -1.58 -7.57
CA SER A 185 2.91 -2.50 -8.72
C SER A 185 1.49 -2.77 -9.17
N GLN A 186 0.58 -2.99 -8.22
CA GLN A 186 -0.82 -3.25 -8.53
C GLN A 186 -1.56 -2.01 -9.03
N SER A 187 -1.14 -0.82 -8.62
CA SER A 187 -1.68 0.43 -9.18
C SER A 187 -1.28 0.61 -10.64
N ILE A 188 -0.02 0.32 -10.99
CA ILE A 188 0.48 0.38 -12.38
C ILE A 188 -0.22 -0.67 -13.25
N ASP A 189 -0.29 -1.90 -12.78
CA ASP A 189 -0.95 -3.01 -13.49
C ASP A 189 -2.45 -2.73 -13.71
N SER A 190 -3.12 -2.20 -12.68
CA SER A 190 -4.51 -1.77 -12.75
C SER A 190 -4.72 -0.66 -13.79
N ALA A 191 -3.83 0.33 -13.84
CA ALA A 191 -3.91 1.40 -14.83
C ALA A 191 -3.76 0.86 -16.27
N TYR A 192 -2.86 -0.10 -16.48
CA TYR A 192 -2.70 -0.75 -17.77
C TYR A 192 -3.94 -1.58 -18.17
N GLU A 193 -4.57 -2.27 -17.24
CA GLU A 193 -5.80 -3.00 -17.50
C GLU A 193 -6.99 -2.05 -17.80
N VAL A 194 -7.06 -0.89 -17.13
CA VAL A 194 -8.03 0.18 -17.50
C VAL A 194 -7.81 0.64 -18.92
N PHE A 195 -6.56 0.92 -19.30
CA PHE A 195 -6.21 1.30 -20.67
C PHE A 195 -6.68 0.26 -21.68
N LYS A 196 -6.40 -1.03 -21.48
CA LYS A 196 -6.86 -2.10 -22.36
C LYS A 196 -8.39 -2.15 -22.50
N ASN A 197 -9.09 -1.87 -21.41
CA ASN A 197 -10.55 -1.87 -21.43
C ASN A 197 -11.11 -0.66 -22.22
N LEU A 198 -10.50 0.52 -22.05
CA LEU A 198 -10.88 1.74 -22.78
C LEU A 198 -10.62 1.61 -24.29
N GLU A 199 -9.53 0.93 -24.69
CA GLU A 199 -9.19 0.65 -26.11
C GLU A 199 -9.99 -0.53 -26.70
N GLY A 200 -10.88 -1.16 -25.94
CA GLY A 200 -11.66 -2.31 -26.40
C GLY A 200 -10.85 -3.59 -26.59
N ILE A 201 -9.62 -3.67 -26.06
CA ILE A 201 -8.77 -4.87 -26.11
C ILE A 201 -9.28 -5.93 -25.13
N SER A 202 -9.90 -5.52 -24.03
CA SER A 202 -10.55 -6.40 -23.04
C SER A 202 -11.80 -5.75 -22.47
N ASP A 203 -12.69 -6.57 -21.91
CA ASP A 203 -13.94 -6.10 -21.28
C ASP A 203 -14.13 -6.64 -19.85
N ASN A 204 -13.12 -7.32 -19.31
CA ASN A 204 -13.15 -8.08 -18.06
C ASN A 204 -12.31 -7.45 -16.93
N TYR A 205 -12.17 -6.13 -16.90
CA TYR A 205 -11.34 -5.41 -15.93
C TYR A 205 -11.58 -5.85 -14.48
N TYR A 206 -12.81 -5.81 -14.00
CA TYR A 206 -13.11 -6.10 -12.61
C TYR A 206 -12.96 -7.58 -12.25
N GLU A 207 -13.25 -8.48 -13.16
CA GLU A 207 -13.08 -9.92 -12.98
C GLU A 207 -11.59 -10.29 -12.86
N SER A 208 -10.76 -9.75 -13.75
CA SER A 208 -9.30 -9.90 -13.69
C SER A 208 -8.72 -9.32 -12.39
N ARG A 209 -9.15 -8.11 -12.01
CA ARG A 209 -8.68 -7.46 -10.78
C ARG A 209 -9.10 -8.22 -9.52
N GLU A 210 -10.33 -8.75 -9.49
CA GLU A 210 -10.82 -9.51 -8.34
C GLU A 210 -9.98 -10.76 -8.09
N GLU A 211 -9.59 -11.49 -9.13
CA GLU A 211 -8.74 -12.66 -9.03
C GLU A 211 -7.34 -12.30 -8.51
N LYS A 212 -6.70 -11.30 -9.08
CA LYS A 212 -5.39 -10.80 -8.62
C LYS A 212 -5.45 -10.30 -7.17
N ILE A 213 -6.50 -9.55 -6.81
CA ILE A 213 -6.71 -9.06 -5.45
C ILE A 213 -6.79 -10.22 -4.45
N LYS A 214 -7.54 -11.29 -4.75
CA LYS A 214 -7.63 -12.47 -3.88
C LYS A 214 -6.26 -13.11 -3.63
N GLN A 215 -5.45 -13.25 -4.69
CA GLN A 215 -4.11 -13.82 -4.58
C GLN A 215 -3.17 -12.94 -3.74
N ILE A 216 -3.12 -11.65 -4.02
CA ILE A 216 -2.23 -10.70 -3.34
C ILE A 216 -2.65 -10.52 -1.88
N LYS A 217 -3.94 -10.42 -1.60
CA LYS A 217 -4.49 -10.35 -0.25
C LYS A 217 -4.03 -11.54 0.58
N SER A 218 -4.23 -12.76 0.09
CA SER A 218 -3.83 -13.99 0.79
C SER A 218 -2.33 -14.00 1.11
N ARG A 219 -1.48 -13.61 0.14
CA ARG A 219 -0.02 -13.54 0.34
C ARG A 219 0.39 -12.42 1.30
N SER A 220 -0.25 -11.26 1.20
CA SER A 220 0.02 -10.13 2.11
C SER A 220 -0.35 -10.46 3.55
N GLU A 221 -1.49 -11.12 3.77
CA GLU A 221 -1.94 -11.56 5.09
C GLU A 221 -1.03 -12.65 5.65
N PHE A 222 -0.62 -13.63 4.82
CA PHE A 222 0.31 -14.67 5.22
C PHE A 222 1.69 -14.09 5.58
N ASN A 223 2.24 -13.19 4.74
CA ASN A 223 3.51 -12.53 5.04
C ASN A 223 3.43 -11.71 6.32
N HIS A 224 2.34 -10.96 6.50
CA HIS A 224 2.14 -10.19 7.72
C HIS A 224 2.18 -11.09 8.97
N PHE A 225 1.45 -12.21 8.94
CA PHE A 225 1.49 -13.21 10.00
C PHE A 225 2.89 -13.79 10.20
N ALA A 226 3.53 -14.30 9.14
CA ALA A 226 4.82 -14.96 9.21
C ALA A 226 5.93 -14.03 9.68
N PHE A 227 5.90 -12.76 9.27
CA PHE A 227 6.92 -11.77 9.63
C PHE A 227 6.81 -11.30 11.08
N GLN A 228 5.64 -11.45 11.71
CA GLN A 228 5.37 -10.93 13.05
C GLN A 228 5.11 -11.99 14.12
N VAL A 229 5.40 -13.25 13.84
CA VAL A 229 5.28 -14.32 14.85
C VAL A 229 6.14 -14.02 16.07
N SER A 230 5.59 -14.25 17.27
CA SER A 230 6.22 -13.93 18.54
C SER A 230 6.48 -15.15 19.43
N ASN A 231 5.88 -16.28 19.15
CA ASN A 231 6.10 -17.52 19.87
C ASN A 231 7.45 -18.15 19.46
N PRO A 232 8.36 -18.49 20.38
CA PRO A 232 9.68 -19.04 20.06
C PRO A 232 9.67 -20.28 19.18
N ILE A 233 8.71 -21.19 19.40
CA ILE A 233 8.57 -22.42 18.60
C ILE A 233 8.20 -22.06 17.16
N THR A 234 7.24 -21.18 16.99
CA THR A 234 6.79 -20.73 15.65
C THR A 234 7.92 -19.96 14.95
N ILE A 235 8.68 -19.13 15.65
CA ILE A 235 9.86 -18.44 15.11
C ILE A 235 10.86 -19.45 14.57
N PHE A 236 11.20 -20.49 15.34
CA PHE A 236 12.14 -21.53 14.93
C PHE A 236 11.70 -22.20 13.60
N PHE A 237 10.45 -22.62 13.50
CA PHE A 237 9.93 -23.23 12.27
C PHE A 237 9.87 -22.24 11.10
N ARG A 238 9.48 -20.98 11.34
CA ARG A 238 9.51 -19.93 10.32
C ARG A 238 10.93 -19.75 9.75
N ASP A 239 11.91 -19.65 10.60
CA ASP A 239 13.30 -19.38 10.18
C ASP A 239 13.88 -20.54 9.37
N ILE A 240 13.57 -21.79 9.76
CA ILE A 240 13.89 -22.97 8.95
C ILE A 240 13.19 -22.90 7.59
N ALA A 241 11.88 -22.65 7.58
CA ALA A 241 11.11 -22.57 6.34
C ALA A 241 11.65 -21.48 5.40
N LEU A 242 11.93 -20.28 5.90
CA LEU A 242 12.51 -19.19 5.11
C LEU A 242 13.88 -19.58 4.54
N LYS A 243 14.74 -20.23 5.31
CA LYS A 243 16.06 -20.69 4.86
C LYS A 243 15.98 -21.68 3.69
N PHE A 244 14.99 -22.56 3.69
CA PHE A 244 14.78 -23.51 2.59
C PHE A 244 14.04 -22.88 1.41
N LEU A 245 12.97 -22.16 1.65
CA LEU A 245 12.13 -21.57 0.59
C LEU A 245 12.85 -20.48 -0.18
N SER A 246 13.70 -19.67 0.48
CA SER A 246 14.49 -18.62 -0.18
C SER A 246 15.52 -19.15 -1.19
N LYS A 247 15.89 -20.42 -1.10
CA LYS A 247 16.81 -21.09 -2.03
C LYS A 247 16.10 -21.89 -3.12
N ASN A 248 14.78 -22.01 -3.06
CA ASN A 248 14.00 -22.79 -4.02
C ASN A 248 13.43 -21.87 -5.11
N ASN A 249 14.09 -21.83 -6.28
CA ASN A 249 13.69 -20.99 -7.41
C ASN A 249 12.26 -21.26 -7.87
N SER A 250 11.83 -22.53 -7.93
CA SER A 250 10.47 -22.89 -8.34
C SER A 250 9.42 -22.34 -7.37
N PHE A 251 9.71 -22.35 -6.06
CA PHE A 251 8.85 -21.72 -5.06
C PHE A 251 8.81 -20.20 -5.26
N LEU A 252 9.98 -19.56 -5.44
CA LEU A 252 10.06 -18.10 -5.62
C LEU A 252 9.33 -17.66 -6.88
N GLU A 253 9.49 -18.35 -8.00
CA GLU A 253 8.74 -18.09 -9.24
C GLU A 253 7.24 -18.29 -9.05
N GLY A 254 6.81 -19.34 -8.36
CA GLY A 254 5.41 -19.62 -8.05
C GLY A 254 4.80 -18.61 -7.08
N TYR A 255 5.57 -18.16 -6.08
CA TYR A 255 5.09 -17.27 -5.04
C TYR A 255 5.18 -15.80 -5.42
N LEU A 256 6.29 -15.37 -6.01
CA LEU A 256 6.51 -13.98 -6.43
C LEU A 256 6.11 -13.76 -7.89
N GLY A 257 6.52 -14.63 -8.82
CA GLY A 257 6.37 -14.43 -10.25
C GLY A 257 4.93 -14.46 -10.74
N LYS A 258 4.04 -15.26 -10.13
CA LYS A 258 2.61 -15.30 -10.51
C LYS A 258 1.84 -14.00 -10.25
N VAL A 259 2.41 -13.08 -9.50
CA VAL A 259 1.79 -11.78 -9.24
C VAL A 259 1.97 -10.82 -10.42
N TYR A 260 2.98 -11.07 -11.25
CA TYR A 260 3.36 -10.24 -12.41
C TYR A 260 2.94 -10.86 -13.76
N ARG A 261 2.33 -12.01 -13.73
CA ARG A 261 1.74 -12.69 -14.90
C ARG A 261 0.21 -12.59 -14.84
#